data_20c710509ade12fc283d0f53b2e8f35e
#
_entry.id   20c710509ade12fc283d0f53b2e8f35e
#
_cell.length_a   1.000
_cell.length_b   1.000
_cell.length_c   1.000
_cell.angle_alpha   90.00
_cell.angle_beta   90.00
_cell.angle_gamma   90.00
#
_symmetry.space_group_name_H-M   'P 1'
#
loop_
_entity.id
_entity.type
_entity.pdbx_description
1 polymer ?
#
loop_
_entity_poly.entity_id
_entity_poly.type
_entity_poly.pdbx_seq_one_letter_code
_entity_poly.pdbx_strand_id
1 'polypeptide(L)'
;MKVADGYSFARRVVNVLKDEGLAVADLLVPRECAVCGKTLQLYEKHLCIYCEADLPLTRFWERRINPMADKLNAKIQENITAHEENEAPVKYSYATALFIYHGENRYKRIPQRLKYLGDITEGKYYAEMLGRFMKNSELFQDIDLIIPVPLHWSRQFRRGYNQAEVLARELGRVLNAEVRTDILVRSRRTQTQTKLDVAAKSQNVGNAFSVRVNAIVTNKLRHVLIVDDVFTTGATMSACMDVLQKICGPETRLSAATLGYVSNY
;
A
#
# COMPACT_ATOMS: atom_id res chain seq x y z
N MET A 1 42.43 8.44 15.51
CA MET A 1 42.05 7.32 14.67
C MET A 1 41.80 6.04 15.50
N LYS A 2 40.96 6.07 16.56
CA LYS A 2 40.64 4.90 17.44
C LYS A 2 39.20 4.85 17.96
N VAL A 3 38.28 5.65 17.43
CA VAL A 3 36.87 5.68 17.89
C VAL A 3 35.93 4.90 16.95
N ALA A 4 36.34 4.64 15.71
CA ALA A 4 35.50 3.93 14.71
C ALA A 4 35.41 2.40 14.95
N ASP A 5 36.41 1.78 15.59
CA ASP A 5 36.45 0.32 15.79
C ASP A 5 35.53 -0.15 16.94
N GLY A 6 35.31 0.66 17.95
CA GLY A 6 34.46 0.31 19.09
C GLY A 6 32.96 0.20 18.73
N TYR A 7 32.48 1.05 17.83
CA TYR A 7 31.09 1.01 17.34
C TYR A 7 30.81 -0.21 16.45
N SER A 8 31.79 -0.65 15.67
CA SER A 8 31.70 -1.86 14.83
C SER A 8 31.64 -3.12 15.67
N PHE A 9 32.46 -3.21 16.72
CA PHE A 9 32.50 -4.37 17.63
C PHE A 9 31.22 -4.47 18.45
N ALA A 10 30.74 -3.39 19.07
CA ALA A 10 29.50 -3.39 19.84
C ALA A 10 28.28 -3.76 18.98
N ARG A 11 28.22 -3.30 17.74
CA ARG A 11 27.17 -3.69 16.77
C ARG A 11 27.22 -5.18 16.42
N ARG A 12 28.42 -5.75 16.25
CA ARG A 12 28.60 -7.20 16.02
C ARG A 12 28.14 -8.02 17.22
N VAL A 13 28.52 -7.65 18.42
CA VAL A 13 28.11 -8.34 19.66
C VAL A 13 26.59 -8.26 19.85
N VAL A 14 25.97 -7.11 19.64
CA VAL A 14 24.51 -6.95 19.74
C VAL A 14 23.79 -7.79 18.68
N ASN A 15 24.33 -7.90 17.47
CA ASN A 15 23.73 -8.74 16.43
C ASN A 15 23.85 -10.22 16.76
N VAL A 16 25.02 -10.69 17.24
CA VAL A 16 25.22 -12.08 17.69
C VAL A 16 24.26 -12.44 18.82
N LEU A 17 24.12 -11.58 19.83
CA LEU A 17 23.18 -11.81 20.94
C LEU A 17 21.71 -11.80 20.49
N LYS A 18 21.37 -11.01 19.49
CA LYS A 18 20.02 -11.04 18.88
C LYS A 18 19.80 -12.32 18.09
N ASP A 19 20.78 -12.78 17.35
CA ASP A 19 20.69 -14.00 16.54
C ASP A 19 20.62 -15.25 17.45
N GLU A 20 21.38 -15.28 18.54
CA GLU A 20 21.29 -16.36 19.55
C GLU A 20 19.93 -16.35 20.27
N GLY A 21 19.42 -15.18 20.64
CA GLY A 21 18.09 -15.03 21.26
C GLY A 21 16.96 -15.43 20.29
N LEU A 22 17.09 -15.10 19.00
CA LEU A 22 16.18 -15.54 17.94
C LEU A 22 16.25 -17.06 17.73
N ALA A 23 17.44 -17.66 17.74
CA ALA A 23 17.60 -19.10 17.59
C ALA A 23 16.91 -19.88 18.70
N VAL A 24 17.01 -19.40 19.97
CA VAL A 24 16.32 -20.01 21.11
C VAL A 24 14.80 -19.80 21.02
N ALA A 25 14.34 -18.63 20.58
CA ALA A 25 12.93 -18.36 20.36
C ALA A 25 12.36 -19.20 19.23
N ASP A 26 13.08 -19.35 18.12
CA ASP A 26 12.69 -20.19 16.98
C ASP A 26 12.63 -21.69 17.33
N LEU A 27 13.37 -22.12 18.35
CA LEU A 27 13.28 -23.50 18.86
C LEU A 27 11.95 -23.77 19.60
N LEU A 28 11.42 -22.76 20.29
CA LEU A 28 10.16 -22.85 21.05
C LEU A 28 8.95 -22.52 20.19
N VAL A 29 9.05 -21.53 19.32
CA VAL A 29 7.99 -21.05 18.41
C VAL A 29 8.63 -20.78 17.05
N PRO A 30 8.74 -21.79 16.18
CA PRO A 30 9.40 -21.63 14.88
C PRO A 30 8.63 -20.62 14.03
N ARG A 31 9.38 -19.67 13.43
CA ARG A 31 8.83 -18.73 12.46
C ARG A 31 8.52 -19.46 11.16
N GLU A 32 7.38 -19.14 10.56
CA GLU A 32 6.92 -19.77 9.33
C GLU A 32 6.89 -18.78 8.17
N CYS A 33 7.22 -19.28 6.97
CA CYS A 33 7.07 -18.53 5.73
C CYS A 33 5.61 -18.12 5.51
N ALA A 34 5.35 -16.83 5.32
CA ALA A 34 4.03 -16.27 5.12
C ALA A 34 3.27 -16.89 3.93
N VAL A 35 3.98 -17.43 2.96
CA VAL A 35 3.42 -17.97 1.72
C VAL A 35 3.26 -19.49 1.75
N CYS A 36 4.32 -20.24 2.08
CA CYS A 36 4.28 -21.71 1.99
C CYS A 36 4.19 -22.43 3.35
N GLY A 37 4.32 -21.71 4.48
CA GLY A 37 4.26 -22.29 5.82
C GLY A 37 5.50 -23.08 6.24
N LYS A 38 6.57 -23.14 5.45
CA LYS A 38 7.83 -23.78 5.85
C LYS A 38 8.48 -22.97 6.97
N THR A 39 9.10 -23.65 7.93
CA THR A 39 9.95 -23.04 8.95
C THR A 39 11.05 -22.21 8.30
N LEU A 40 11.21 -20.97 8.79
CA LEU A 40 12.20 -20.02 8.30
C LEU A 40 13.57 -20.30 8.92
N GLN A 41 14.62 -20.07 8.14
CA GLN A 41 15.98 -20.05 8.63
C GLN A 41 16.27 -18.74 9.38
N LEU A 42 17.32 -18.67 10.19
CA LEU A 42 17.66 -17.51 11.02
C LEU A 42 17.80 -16.20 10.21
N TYR A 43 18.30 -16.28 8.98
CA TYR A 43 18.47 -15.12 8.10
C TYR A 43 17.21 -14.76 7.29
N GLU A 44 16.21 -15.63 7.26
CA GLU A 44 14.93 -15.39 6.60
C GLU A 44 13.98 -14.63 7.54
N LYS A 45 13.28 -13.63 7.02
CA LYS A 45 12.41 -12.77 7.86
C LYS A 45 10.95 -13.21 7.82
N HIS A 46 10.29 -13.00 6.71
CA HIS A 46 8.87 -13.29 6.51
C HIS A 46 8.62 -14.27 5.37
N LEU A 47 9.58 -14.42 4.47
CA LEU A 47 9.57 -15.36 3.35
C LEU A 47 10.78 -16.27 3.43
N CYS A 48 10.60 -17.55 3.05
CA CYS A 48 11.73 -18.38 2.76
C CYS A 48 12.36 -17.98 1.41
N ILE A 49 13.63 -18.28 1.23
CA ILE A 49 14.40 -17.91 0.03
C ILE A 49 13.70 -18.31 -1.28
N TYR A 50 13.03 -19.47 -1.31
CA TYR A 50 12.29 -19.91 -2.50
C TYR A 50 11.06 -19.05 -2.79
N CYS A 51 10.27 -18.69 -1.75
CA CYS A 51 9.10 -17.84 -1.95
C CYS A 51 9.48 -16.38 -2.21
N GLU A 52 10.60 -15.92 -1.70
CA GLU A 52 11.12 -14.58 -2.00
C GLU A 52 11.63 -14.50 -3.45
N ALA A 53 12.38 -15.50 -3.90
CA ALA A 53 12.88 -15.60 -5.28
C ALA A 53 11.75 -15.74 -6.32
N ASP A 54 10.65 -16.42 -5.95
CA ASP A 54 9.48 -16.65 -6.80
C ASP A 54 8.38 -15.59 -6.61
N LEU A 55 8.65 -14.51 -5.85
CA LEU A 55 7.67 -13.45 -5.64
C LEU A 55 7.30 -12.80 -6.98
N PRO A 56 6.00 -12.85 -7.39
CA PRO A 56 5.58 -12.36 -8.69
C PRO A 56 5.53 -10.83 -8.72
N LEU A 57 6.70 -10.20 -8.75
CA LEU A 57 6.87 -8.75 -8.77
C LEU A 57 6.22 -8.14 -10.02
N THR A 58 5.44 -7.07 -9.84
CA THR A 58 4.78 -6.41 -10.97
C THR A 58 5.72 -5.61 -11.84
N ARG A 59 6.75 -5.01 -11.24
CA ARG A 59 7.63 -4.02 -11.85
C ARG A 59 6.87 -2.81 -12.44
N PHE A 60 5.67 -2.50 -11.94
CA PHE A 60 4.86 -1.37 -12.42
C PHE A 60 5.50 -0.03 -12.06
N TRP A 61 6.37 0.01 -11.06
CA TRP A 61 7.16 1.21 -10.73
C TRP A 61 8.12 1.64 -11.84
N GLU A 62 8.42 0.77 -12.81
CA GLU A 62 9.27 1.07 -13.97
C GLU A 62 8.47 1.51 -15.20
N ARG A 63 7.13 1.38 -15.17
CA ARG A 63 6.28 1.53 -16.34
C ARG A 63 5.18 2.55 -16.08
N ARG A 64 5.22 3.67 -16.81
CA ARG A 64 4.16 4.68 -16.77
C ARG A 64 2.79 4.10 -17.13
N ILE A 65 2.74 3.30 -18.18
CA ILE A 65 1.55 2.59 -18.67
C ILE A 65 1.65 1.15 -18.22
N ASN A 66 0.68 0.70 -17.45
CA ASN A 66 0.59 -0.67 -16.96
C ASN A 66 -0.88 -1.02 -16.63
N PRO A 67 -1.24 -2.31 -16.53
CA PRO A 67 -2.63 -2.73 -16.37
C PRO A 67 -3.33 -2.14 -15.12
N MET A 68 -2.61 -1.85 -14.04
CA MET A 68 -3.16 -1.22 -12.85
C MET A 68 -3.44 0.27 -13.09
N ALA A 69 -2.50 0.98 -13.71
CA ALA A 69 -2.65 2.39 -14.05
C ALA A 69 -3.77 2.59 -15.07
N ASP A 70 -3.86 1.74 -16.08
CA ASP A 70 -4.92 1.81 -17.12
C ASP A 70 -6.31 1.61 -16.51
N LYS A 71 -6.48 0.59 -15.65
CA LYS A 71 -7.74 0.38 -14.92
C LYS A 71 -8.10 1.56 -14.03
N LEU A 72 -7.12 2.15 -13.35
CA LEU A 72 -7.34 3.30 -12.47
C LEU A 72 -7.77 4.52 -13.26
N ASN A 73 -7.06 4.86 -14.33
CA ASN A 73 -7.37 6.02 -15.17
C ASN A 73 -8.69 5.85 -15.92
N ALA A 74 -9.01 4.66 -16.42
CA ALA A 74 -10.32 4.36 -17.01
C ALA A 74 -11.45 4.63 -15.99
N LYS A 75 -11.25 4.20 -14.73
CA LYS A 75 -12.24 4.40 -13.68
C LYS A 75 -12.39 5.87 -13.27
N ILE A 76 -11.31 6.64 -13.26
CA ILE A 76 -11.35 8.10 -13.05
C ILE A 76 -12.16 8.77 -14.18
N GLN A 77 -11.91 8.40 -15.45
CA GLN A 77 -12.65 8.96 -16.58
C GLN A 77 -14.14 8.59 -16.53
N GLU A 78 -14.49 7.36 -16.17
CA GLU A 78 -15.91 6.97 -15.97
C GLU A 78 -16.60 7.84 -14.91
N ASN A 79 -15.91 8.18 -13.81
CA ASN A 79 -16.47 9.02 -12.75
C ASN A 79 -16.64 10.47 -13.21
N ILE A 80 -15.68 11.03 -13.95
CA ILE A 80 -15.75 12.40 -14.49
C ILE A 80 -16.94 12.53 -15.43
N THR A 81 -17.06 11.62 -16.42
CA THR A 81 -18.15 11.66 -17.39
C THR A 81 -19.53 11.43 -16.79
N ALA A 82 -19.63 10.79 -15.64
CA ALA A 82 -20.89 10.57 -14.93
C ALA A 82 -21.38 11.80 -14.13
N HIS A 83 -20.52 12.77 -13.86
CA HIS A 83 -20.83 13.85 -12.93
C HIS A 83 -20.83 15.27 -13.50
N GLU A 84 -20.05 15.59 -14.53
CA GLU A 84 -20.01 16.95 -15.12
C GLU A 84 -19.48 16.97 -16.56
N GLU A 85 -20.10 17.81 -17.41
CA GLU A 85 -19.70 17.98 -18.82
C GLU A 85 -18.49 18.89 -19.05
N ASN A 86 -17.92 19.55 -18.00
CA ASN A 86 -16.92 20.62 -18.13
C ASN A 86 -15.75 20.57 -17.12
N GLU A 87 -15.29 19.39 -16.68
CA GLU A 87 -14.11 19.35 -15.82
C GLU A 87 -12.80 19.48 -16.60
N ALA A 88 -11.82 20.20 -16.01
CA ALA A 88 -10.48 20.31 -16.56
C ALA A 88 -9.80 18.93 -16.69
N PRO A 89 -8.94 18.72 -17.71
CA PRO A 89 -8.27 17.44 -17.89
C PRO A 89 -7.38 17.10 -16.70
N VAL A 90 -7.61 15.93 -16.10
CA VAL A 90 -6.85 15.43 -14.96
C VAL A 90 -5.55 14.80 -15.47
N LYS A 91 -4.44 15.02 -14.76
CA LYS A 91 -3.15 14.39 -15.07
C LYS A 91 -3.25 12.86 -14.97
N TYR A 92 -2.64 12.16 -15.92
CA TYR A 92 -2.56 10.69 -15.88
C TYR A 92 -1.95 10.21 -14.55
N SER A 93 -2.71 9.39 -13.84
CA SER A 93 -2.31 8.81 -12.55
C SER A 93 -1.38 7.62 -12.74
N TYR A 94 -0.24 7.61 -12.03
CA TYR A 94 0.60 6.43 -11.97
C TYR A 94 0.05 5.45 -10.94
N ALA A 95 0.25 4.15 -11.19
CA ALA A 95 -0.15 3.13 -10.24
C ALA A 95 0.89 2.02 -10.18
N THR A 96 1.17 1.53 -8.97
CA THR A 96 2.11 0.44 -8.74
C THR A 96 1.64 -0.51 -7.65
N ALA A 97 2.06 -1.77 -7.76
CA ALA A 97 1.89 -2.76 -6.71
C ALA A 97 3.20 -3.57 -6.57
N LEU A 98 3.47 -4.10 -5.39
CA LEU A 98 4.66 -4.92 -5.18
C LEU A 98 4.58 -6.20 -6.00
N PHE A 99 3.48 -6.95 -5.86
CA PHE A 99 3.30 -8.23 -6.54
C PHE A 99 1.90 -8.38 -7.16
N ILE A 100 1.80 -9.26 -8.16
CA ILE A 100 0.56 -9.64 -8.83
C ILE A 100 0.14 -11.03 -8.37
N TYR A 101 -1.17 -11.25 -8.21
CA TYR A 101 -1.71 -12.58 -7.97
C TYR A 101 -3.11 -12.77 -8.57
N HIS A 102 -3.46 -14.02 -8.83
CA HIS A 102 -4.75 -14.42 -9.38
C HIS A 102 -5.45 -15.36 -8.39
N GLY A 103 -6.77 -15.23 -8.24
CA GLY A 103 -7.64 -16.17 -7.54
C GLY A 103 -7.03 -16.84 -6.30
N GLU A 104 -6.77 -18.14 -6.40
CA GLU A 104 -6.28 -18.98 -5.32
C GLU A 104 -4.74 -19.02 -5.18
N ASN A 105 -4.02 -18.11 -5.82
CA ASN A 105 -2.56 -18.05 -5.72
C ASN A 105 -2.10 -17.90 -4.24
N ARG A 106 -1.06 -18.65 -3.87
CA ARG A 106 -0.51 -18.70 -2.50
C ARG A 106 -0.09 -17.32 -1.96
N TYR A 107 0.30 -16.38 -2.82
CA TYR A 107 0.72 -15.02 -2.42
C TYR A 107 -0.44 -14.15 -1.90
N LYS A 108 -1.72 -14.53 -2.11
CA LYS A 108 -2.87 -13.87 -1.46
C LYS A 108 -2.80 -13.93 0.07
N ARG A 109 -2.02 -14.87 0.63
CA ARG A 109 -1.82 -14.98 2.08
C ARG A 109 -1.18 -13.73 2.69
N ILE A 110 -0.29 -13.06 1.96
CA ILE A 110 0.40 -11.85 2.45
C ILE A 110 -0.61 -10.77 2.89
N PRO A 111 -1.47 -10.23 2.01
CA PRO A 111 -2.45 -9.23 2.45
C PRO A 111 -3.52 -9.80 3.40
N GLN A 112 -3.78 -11.11 3.39
CA GLN A 112 -4.68 -11.74 4.35
C GLN A 112 -4.06 -11.76 5.75
N ARG A 113 -2.79 -12.10 5.91
CA ARG A 113 -2.08 -12.07 7.20
C ARG A 113 -2.07 -10.66 7.77
N LEU A 114 -1.77 -9.66 6.93
CA LEU A 114 -1.85 -8.27 7.34
C LEU A 114 -3.27 -7.86 7.76
N LYS A 115 -4.33 -8.40 7.15
CA LYS A 115 -5.73 -8.09 7.50
C LYS A 115 -6.24 -8.77 8.76
N TYR A 116 -5.82 -10.00 9.02
CA TYR A 116 -6.48 -10.87 10.00
C TYR A 116 -5.58 -11.34 11.14
N LEU A 117 -4.27 -11.43 10.92
CA LEU A 117 -3.33 -11.87 11.94
C LEU A 117 -2.62 -10.71 12.65
N GLY A 118 -2.80 -9.46 12.17
CA GLY A 118 -2.22 -8.30 12.80
C GLY A 118 -0.70 -8.20 12.64
N ASP A 119 -0.12 -8.87 11.67
CA ASP A 119 1.34 -8.86 11.47
C ASP A 119 1.82 -7.55 10.83
N ILE A 120 1.94 -6.53 11.68
CA ILE A 120 2.39 -5.19 11.29
C ILE A 120 3.84 -5.22 10.79
N THR A 121 4.67 -6.07 11.36
CA THR A 121 6.09 -6.22 10.98
C THR A 121 6.23 -6.77 9.55
N GLU A 122 5.41 -7.74 9.21
CA GLU A 122 5.31 -8.28 7.85
C GLU A 122 4.87 -7.20 6.85
N GLY A 123 3.83 -6.43 7.20
CA GLY A 123 3.36 -5.30 6.38
C GLY A 123 4.44 -4.25 6.12
N LYS A 124 5.20 -3.89 7.15
CA LYS A 124 6.35 -2.97 7.03
C LYS A 124 7.45 -3.53 6.12
N TYR A 125 7.75 -4.82 6.25
CA TYR A 125 8.76 -5.47 5.40
C TYR A 125 8.43 -5.35 3.90
N TYR A 126 7.18 -5.66 3.50
CA TYR A 126 6.79 -5.54 2.10
C TYR A 126 6.66 -4.09 1.64
N ALA A 127 6.20 -3.19 2.51
CA ALA A 127 6.14 -1.76 2.20
C ALA A 127 7.55 -1.16 2.02
N GLU A 128 8.53 -1.57 2.85
CA GLU A 128 9.93 -1.17 2.68
C GLU A 128 10.48 -1.69 1.33
N MET A 129 10.20 -2.93 0.97
CA MET A 129 10.61 -3.52 -0.32
C MET A 129 10.04 -2.71 -1.49
N LEU A 130 8.73 -2.43 -1.48
CA LEU A 130 8.08 -1.60 -2.50
C LEU A 130 8.67 -0.19 -2.53
N GLY A 131 8.85 0.43 -1.37
CA GLY A 131 9.41 1.78 -1.24
C GLY A 131 10.82 1.90 -1.83
N ARG A 132 11.66 0.88 -1.66
CA ARG A 132 13.01 0.84 -2.27
C ARG A 132 12.94 0.79 -3.79
N PHE A 133 12.02 0.03 -4.37
CA PHE A 133 11.81 0.04 -5.82
C PHE A 133 11.27 1.40 -6.30
N MET A 134 10.28 1.96 -5.61
CA MET A 134 9.71 3.26 -5.97
C MET A 134 10.73 4.41 -5.85
N LYS A 135 11.63 4.38 -4.87
CA LYS A 135 12.67 5.39 -4.67
C LYS A 135 13.63 5.48 -5.86
N ASN A 136 13.85 4.37 -6.55
CA ASN A 136 14.72 4.29 -7.74
C ASN A 136 13.95 4.53 -9.05
N SER A 137 12.65 4.83 -8.97
CA SER A 137 11.77 5.05 -10.13
C SER A 137 11.57 6.54 -10.37
N GLU A 138 11.81 7.00 -11.59
CA GLU A 138 11.52 8.38 -12.01
C GLU A 138 10.03 8.77 -11.85
N LEU A 139 9.13 7.78 -11.83
CA LEU A 139 7.69 8.02 -11.71
C LEU A 139 7.25 8.41 -10.30
N PHE A 140 8.05 8.07 -9.26
CA PHE A 140 7.69 8.20 -7.85
C PHE A 140 8.69 8.98 -7.01
N GLN A 141 9.61 9.73 -7.63
CA GLN A 141 10.64 10.52 -6.92
C GLN A 141 10.08 11.76 -6.24
N ASP A 142 9.03 12.37 -6.82
CA ASP A 142 8.52 13.69 -6.44
C ASP A 142 7.31 13.63 -5.52
N ILE A 143 7.15 12.59 -4.72
CA ILE A 143 6.00 12.45 -3.83
C ILE A 143 6.16 13.43 -2.66
N ASP A 144 5.25 14.40 -2.59
CA ASP A 144 5.20 15.38 -1.50
C ASP A 144 4.39 14.83 -0.30
N LEU A 145 3.32 14.06 -0.59
CA LEU A 145 2.37 13.62 0.41
C LEU A 145 1.88 12.19 0.14
N ILE A 146 1.76 11.41 1.21
CA ILE A 146 1.20 10.05 1.19
C ILE A 146 -0.07 10.03 2.04
N ILE A 147 -1.16 9.53 1.46
CA ILE A 147 -2.45 9.43 2.12
C ILE A 147 -2.92 7.96 2.10
N PRO A 148 -3.05 7.30 3.26
CA PRO A 148 -3.62 5.96 3.32
C PRO A 148 -5.12 5.99 3.08
N VAL A 149 -5.65 5.00 2.37
CA VAL A 149 -7.09 4.76 2.26
C VAL A 149 -7.66 4.49 3.65
N PRO A 150 -8.67 5.25 4.11
CA PRO A 150 -9.22 5.07 5.44
C PRO A 150 -10.09 3.82 5.53
N LEU A 151 -9.94 3.08 6.63
CA LEU A 151 -10.87 2.03 7.01
C LEU A 151 -12.14 2.63 7.63
N HIS A 152 -13.27 1.97 7.40
CA HIS A 152 -14.47 2.28 8.19
C HIS A 152 -14.21 1.97 9.67
N TRP A 153 -14.67 2.85 10.59
CA TRP A 153 -14.41 2.77 12.02
C TRP A 153 -14.70 1.39 12.62
N SER A 154 -15.79 0.69 12.18
CA SER A 154 -16.14 -0.65 12.67
C SER A 154 -15.13 -1.73 12.26
N ARG A 155 -14.47 -1.58 11.11
CA ARG A 155 -13.40 -2.49 10.68
C ARG A 155 -12.10 -2.19 11.42
N GLN A 156 -11.82 -0.91 11.64
CA GLN A 156 -10.66 -0.46 12.41
C GLN A 156 -10.76 -0.93 13.87
N PHE A 157 -11.93 -0.81 14.48
CA PHE A 157 -12.16 -1.32 15.83
C PHE A 157 -11.95 -2.84 15.93
N ARG A 158 -12.48 -3.62 14.96
CA ARG A 158 -12.31 -5.07 14.94
C ARG A 158 -10.88 -5.53 14.66
N ARG A 159 -10.12 -4.78 13.86
CA ARG A 159 -8.74 -5.13 13.46
C ARG A 159 -7.68 -4.50 14.36
N GLY A 160 -8.03 -3.47 15.12
CA GLY A 160 -7.12 -2.70 15.95
C GLY A 160 -6.28 -1.65 15.21
N TYR A 161 -6.22 -1.71 13.88
CA TYR A 161 -5.38 -0.81 13.06
C TYR A 161 -5.86 -0.73 11.60
N ASN A 162 -5.34 0.27 10.87
CA ASN A 162 -5.53 0.43 9.43
C ASN A 162 -4.29 -0.10 8.68
N GLN A 163 -4.47 -1.11 7.83
CA GLN A 163 -3.39 -1.73 7.05
C GLN A 163 -2.73 -0.71 6.11
N ALA A 164 -3.55 0.08 5.42
CA ALA A 164 -3.07 1.11 4.50
C ALA A 164 -2.20 2.15 5.23
N GLU A 165 -2.52 2.48 6.49
CA GLU A 165 -1.71 3.38 7.31
C GLU A 165 -0.34 2.79 7.64
N VAL A 166 -0.27 1.50 8.00
CA VAL A 166 1.02 0.82 8.24
C VAL A 166 1.91 0.90 7.02
N LEU A 167 1.35 0.62 5.84
CA LEU A 167 2.07 0.68 4.57
C LEU A 167 2.50 2.11 4.22
N ALA A 168 1.59 3.07 4.36
CA ALA A 168 1.85 4.47 4.07
C ALA A 168 2.97 5.06 4.94
N ARG A 169 2.98 4.76 6.25
CA ARG A 169 4.04 5.22 7.17
C ARG A 169 5.41 4.66 6.80
N GLU A 170 5.47 3.39 6.41
CA GLU A 170 6.73 2.79 5.99
C GLU A 170 7.20 3.32 4.63
N LEU A 171 6.29 3.48 3.66
CA LEU A 171 6.59 4.14 2.38
C LEU A 171 7.07 5.58 2.59
N GLY A 172 6.42 6.35 3.48
CA GLY A 172 6.84 7.71 3.82
C GLY A 172 8.26 7.77 4.38
N ARG A 173 8.62 6.81 5.25
CA ARG A 173 9.98 6.68 5.78
C ARG A 173 11.02 6.43 4.66
N VAL A 174 10.71 5.54 3.72
CA VAL A 174 11.64 5.17 2.63
C VAL A 174 11.75 6.26 1.56
N LEU A 175 10.62 6.87 1.20
CA LEU A 175 10.53 7.90 0.16
C LEU A 175 10.82 9.31 0.67
N ASN A 176 10.96 9.47 1.99
CA ASN A 176 11.11 10.77 2.67
C ASN A 176 9.96 11.73 2.35
N ALA A 177 8.71 11.24 2.38
CA ALA A 177 7.50 11.97 2.10
C ALA A 177 6.62 12.08 3.34
N GLU A 178 5.88 13.20 3.48
CA GLU A 178 4.93 13.39 4.58
C GLU A 178 3.78 12.38 4.50
N VAL A 179 3.32 11.87 5.64
CA VAL A 179 2.17 10.97 5.72
C VAL A 179 1.04 11.61 6.51
N ARG A 180 -0.12 11.81 5.90
CA ARG A 180 -1.30 12.38 6.54
C ARG A 180 -2.44 11.37 6.55
N THR A 181 -2.88 11.01 7.75
CA THR A 181 -3.97 10.02 7.98
C THR A 181 -5.31 10.67 8.31
N ASP A 182 -5.32 11.98 8.41
CA ASP A 182 -6.46 12.80 8.84
C ASP A 182 -7.21 13.49 7.68
N ILE A 183 -6.69 13.41 6.46
CA ILE A 183 -7.26 14.07 5.28
C ILE A 183 -8.51 13.35 4.78
N LEU A 184 -8.38 12.05 4.49
CA LEU A 184 -9.49 11.22 4.01
C LEU A 184 -10.26 10.57 5.16
N VAL A 185 -11.58 10.60 5.07
CA VAL A 185 -12.48 9.94 6.02
C VAL A 185 -13.44 9.01 5.26
N ARG A 186 -13.69 7.83 5.80
CA ARG A 186 -14.72 6.92 5.31
C ARG A 186 -15.95 6.98 6.18
N SER A 187 -17.01 7.63 5.71
CA SER A 187 -18.24 7.90 6.46
C SER A 187 -19.27 6.77 6.39
N ARG A 188 -19.29 5.98 5.29
CA ARG A 188 -20.28 4.94 5.07
C ARG A 188 -19.67 3.54 5.08
N ARG A 189 -20.40 2.58 5.70
CA ARG A 189 -20.08 1.16 5.67
C ARG A 189 -20.53 0.59 4.33
N THR A 190 -19.63 0.47 3.35
CA THR A 190 -19.93 -0.33 2.16
C THR A 190 -20.01 -1.80 2.58
N GLN A 191 -21.18 -2.41 2.42
CA GLN A 191 -21.36 -3.83 2.67
C GLN A 191 -20.54 -4.62 1.65
N THR A 192 -19.75 -5.56 2.14
CA THR A 192 -19.14 -6.60 1.31
C THR A 192 -20.25 -7.61 0.98
N GLN A 193 -21.08 -7.27 0.01
CA GLN A 193 -22.04 -8.26 -0.50
C GLN A 193 -21.31 -9.13 -1.51
N THR A 194 -21.11 -10.38 -1.14
CA THR A 194 -20.50 -11.45 -1.94
C THR A 194 -21.33 -11.85 -3.18
N LYS A 195 -22.45 -11.17 -3.48
CA LYS A 195 -23.42 -11.56 -4.52
C LYS A 195 -24.05 -10.38 -5.28
N LEU A 196 -23.45 -9.19 -5.36
CA LEU A 196 -23.99 -8.12 -6.18
C LEU A 196 -23.18 -7.92 -7.46
N ASP A 197 -23.89 -7.66 -8.59
CA ASP A 197 -23.37 -7.31 -9.87
C ASP A 197 -22.29 -6.21 -9.80
N VAL A 198 -21.32 -6.28 -10.70
CA VAL A 198 -20.17 -5.37 -10.81
C VAL A 198 -20.59 -3.90 -10.91
N ALA A 199 -21.73 -3.61 -11.55
CA ALA A 199 -22.31 -2.26 -11.69
C ALA A 199 -22.81 -1.70 -10.36
N ALA A 200 -23.46 -2.49 -9.50
CA ALA A 200 -23.92 -2.06 -8.18
C ALA A 200 -22.78 -1.83 -7.18
N LYS A 201 -21.61 -2.45 -7.38
CA LYS A 201 -20.40 -2.19 -6.58
C LYS A 201 -19.81 -0.82 -6.83
N SER A 202 -19.87 -0.28 -8.05
CA SER A 202 -19.26 1.02 -8.37
C SER A 202 -20.07 2.18 -7.79
N GLN A 203 -21.41 2.14 -7.84
CA GLN A 203 -22.28 3.20 -7.28
C GLN A 203 -22.24 3.28 -5.75
N ASN A 204 -22.01 2.15 -5.04
CA ASN A 204 -21.93 2.14 -3.58
C ASN A 204 -20.61 2.70 -3.00
N VAL A 205 -19.59 2.89 -3.81
CA VAL A 205 -18.26 3.38 -3.36
C VAL A 205 -18.13 4.90 -3.56
N GLY A 206 -18.78 5.50 -4.55
CA GLY A 206 -18.64 6.90 -4.92
C GLY A 206 -18.93 7.92 -3.79
N ASN A 207 -19.85 7.59 -2.87
CA ASN A 207 -20.20 8.47 -1.73
C ASN A 207 -19.65 7.98 -0.37
N ALA A 208 -18.67 7.05 -0.38
CA ALA A 208 -18.16 6.44 0.84
C ALA A 208 -17.02 7.24 1.49
N PHE A 209 -16.37 8.12 0.72
CA PHE A 209 -15.24 8.91 1.17
C PHE A 209 -15.55 10.40 1.15
N SER A 210 -14.93 11.13 2.07
CA SER A 210 -14.96 12.58 2.14
C SER A 210 -13.63 13.11 2.63
N VAL A 211 -13.39 14.40 2.40
CA VAL A 211 -12.23 15.11 2.94
C VAL A 211 -12.64 15.82 4.21
N ARG A 212 -11.80 15.77 5.23
CA ARG A 212 -12.01 16.53 6.46
C ARG A 212 -11.78 18.03 6.18
N VAL A 213 -12.79 18.85 6.42
CA VAL A 213 -12.81 20.29 6.05
C VAL A 213 -11.61 21.09 6.59
N ASN A 214 -11.07 20.71 7.75
CA ASN A 214 -9.91 21.37 8.36
C ASN A 214 -8.56 20.85 7.86
N ALA A 215 -8.55 19.85 6.98
CA ALA A 215 -7.34 19.31 6.38
C ALA A 215 -6.95 20.11 5.13
N ILE A 216 -6.85 21.44 5.25
CA ILE A 216 -6.44 22.29 4.13
C ILE A 216 -4.99 21.96 3.78
N VAL A 217 -4.81 21.42 2.61
CA VAL A 217 -3.50 21.25 2.01
C VAL A 217 -3.14 22.60 1.38
N THR A 218 -2.52 23.47 2.17
CA THR A 218 -2.24 24.88 1.80
C THR A 218 -1.08 25.04 0.82
N ASN A 219 -0.33 23.99 0.57
CA ASN A 219 0.85 24.04 -0.30
C ASN A 219 0.51 23.48 -1.68
N LYS A 220 1.15 24.04 -2.71
CA LYS A 220 1.10 23.55 -4.08
C LYS A 220 1.73 22.14 -4.16
N LEU A 221 0.95 21.11 -3.85
CA LEU A 221 1.39 19.74 -3.97
C LEU A 221 1.58 19.40 -5.45
N ARG A 222 2.70 18.78 -5.78
CA ARG A 222 3.00 18.30 -7.12
C ARG A 222 2.53 16.87 -7.32
N HIS A 223 2.74 16.03 -6.28
CA HIS A 223 2.46 14.61 -6.37
C HIS A 223 1.98 14.04 -5.03
N VAL A 224 0.77 13.51 -5.03
CA VAL A 224 0.16 12.82 -3.88
C VAL A 224 0.03 11.34 -4.17
N LEU A 225 0.50 10.50 -3.26
CA LEU A 225 0.40 9.05 -3.34
C LEU A 225 -0.71 8.54 -2.43
N ILE A 226 -1.67 7.80 -2.99
CA ILE A 226 -2.71 7.12 -2.22
C ILE A 226 -2.30 5.66 -2.04
N VAL A 227 -2.39 5.16 -0.80
CA VAL A 227 -1.90 3.82 -0.44
C VAL A 227 -3.05 2.95 0.07
N ASP A 228 -3.15 1.71 -0.44
CA ASP A 228 -4.03 0.66 0.09
C ASP A 228 -3.28 -0.69 0.13
N ASP A 229 -3.89 -1.72 0.72
CA ASP A 229 -3.27 -3.05 0.77
C ASP A 229 -3.38 -3.81 -0.56
N VAL A 230 -4.52 -3.74 -1.25
CA VAL A 230 -4.78 -4.51 -2.48
C VAL A 230 -5.61 -3.70 -3.48
N PHE A 231 -5.15 -3.68 -4.71
CA PHE A 231 -5.90 -3.15 -5.85
C PHE A 231 -6.63 -4.29 -6.58
N THR A 232 -7.93 -4.15 -6.76
CA THR A 232 -8.78 -5.09 -7.51
C THR A 232 -9.39 -4.44 -8.74
N THR A 233 -10.51 -3.75 -8.59
CA THR A 233 -11.21 -3.02 -9.66
C THR A 233 -10.79 -1.56 -9.77
N GLY A 234 -10.07 -1.03 -8.79
CA GLY A 234 -9.72 0.39 -8.70
C GLY A 234 -10.82 1.29 -8.10
N ALA A 235 -12.01 0.77 -7.83
CA ALA A 235 -13.14 1.58 -7.35
C ALA A 235 -12.87 2.34 -6.04
N THR A 236 -12.16 1.73 -5.10
CA THR A 236 -11.77 2.40 -3.84
C THR A 236 -10.78 3.53 -4.10
N MET A 237 -9.75 3.26 -4.93
CA MET A 237 -8.72 4.24 -5.26
C MET A 237 -9.29 5.42 -6.04
N SER A 238 -10.10 5.18 -7.09
CA SER A 238 -10.73 6.24 -7.88
C SER A 238 -11.64 7.11 -7.01
N ALA A 239 -12.47 6.52 -6.15
CA ALA A 239 -13.33 7.28 -5.24
C ALA A 239 -12.55 8.16 -4.24
N CYS A 240 -11.37 7.70 -3.77
CA CYS A 240 -10.48 8.54 -2.97
C CYS A 240 -9.87 9.67 -3.81
N MET A 241 -9.47 9.38 -5.05
CA MET A 241 -8.91 10.37 -5.96
C MET A 241 -9.93 11.45 -6.33
N ASP A 242 -11.19 11.10 -6.58
CA ASP A 242 -12.26 12.04 -6.92
C ASP A 242 -12.45 13.12 -5.84
N VAL A 243 -12.43 12.73 -4.56
CA VAL A 243 -12.56 13.69 -3.47
C VAL A 243 -11.28 14.48 -3.22
N LEU A 244 -10.10 13.90 -3.47
CA LEU A 244 -8.81 14.59 -3.34
C LEU A 244 -8.56 15.58 -4.47
N GLN A 245 -8.96 15.25 -5.70
CA GLN A 245 -8.78 16.13 -6.87
C GLN A 245 -9.45 17.48 -6.65
N LYS A 246 -10.62 17.50 -5.98
CA LYS A 246 -11.37 18.72 -5.66
C LYS A 246 -10.63 19.69 -4.74
N ILE A 247 -9.71 19.18 -3.92
CA ILE A 247 -8.93 20.00 -2.97
C ILE A 247 -7.48 20.23 -3.39
N CYS A 248 -6.89 19.30 -4.15
CA CYS A 248 -5.50 19.42 -4.61
C CYS A 248 -5.35 20.25 -5.89
N GLY A 249 -6.44 20.40 -6.66
CA GLY A 249 -6.44 21.09 -7.95
C GLY A 249 -5.90 20.23 -9.12
N PRO A 250 -6.09 20.71 -10.37
CA PRO A 250 -5.80 19.91 -11.59
C PRO A 250 -4.30 19.71 -11.83
N GLU A 251 -3.45 20.56 -11.28
CA GLU A 251 -1.99 20.48 -11.45
C GLU A 251 -1.34 19.39 -10.59
N THR A 252 -2.00 18.92 -9.52
CA THR A 252 -1.50 17.89 -8.64
C THR A 252 -1.67 16.51 -9.27
N ARG A 253 -0.57 15.77 -9.38
CA ARG A 253 -0.63 14.35 -9.79
C ARG A 253 -1.10 13.51 -8.62
N LEU A 254 -2.14 12.72 -8.81
CA LEU A 254 -2.56 11.68 -7.89
C LEU A 254 -2.07 10.33 -8.40
N SER A 255 -1.47 9.53 -7.55
CA SER A 255 -0.96 8.19 -7.90
C SER A 255 -1.34 7.17 -6.84
N ALA A 256 -1.24 5.89 -7.15
CA ALA A 256 -1.64 4.81 -6.28
C ALA A 256 -0.50 3.81 -6.05
N ALA A 257 -0.39 3.30 -4.81
CA ALA A 257 0.48 2.17 -4.47
C ALA A 257 -0.25 1.16 -3.60
N THR A 258 0.00 -0.14 -3.87
CA THR A 258 -0.54 -1.25 -3.07
C THR A 258 0.49 -2.35 -2.89
N LEU A 259 0.29 -3.26 -1.94
CA LEU A 259 1.09 -4.48 -1.89
C LEU A 259 0.70 -5.44 -3.01
N GLY A 260 -0.59 -5.68 -3.20
CA GLY A 260 -1.09 -6.63 -4.17
C GLY A 260 -1.92 -6.02 -5.28
N TYR A 261 -1.71 -6.51 -6.50
CA TYR A 261 -2.58 -6.28 -7.64
C TYR A 261 -3.28 -7.59 -8.00
N VAL A 262 -4.62 -7.60 -7.97
CA VAL A 262 -5.41 -8.76 -8.39
C VAL A 262 -5.68 -8.66 -9.88
N SER A 263 -5.10 -9.59 -10.65
CA SER A 263 -5.44 -9.71 -12.07
C SER A 263 -6.62 -10.65 -12.26
N ASN A 264 -7.46 -10.33 -13.24
CA ASN A 264 -8.64 -11.12 -13.60
C ASN A 264 -8.34 -12.10 -14.76
N TYR A 265 -7.05 -12.25 -15.13
CA TYR A 265 -6.62 -13.17 -16.19
C TYR A 265 -5.93 -14.38 -15.59
#